data_f34c5305ce928599e07bb87cb04bfc87
#
_entry.id   f34c5305ce928599e07bb87cb04bfc87
#
_cell.length_a   1.000
_cell.length_b   1.000
_cell.length_c   1.000
_cell.angle_alpha   90.00
_cell.angle_beta   90.00
_cell.angle_gamma   90.00
#
_symmetry.space_group_name_H-M   'P 1'
#
loop_
_entity.id
_entity.type
_entity.pdbx_description
1 polymer ?
#
loop_
_entity_poly.entity_id
_entity_poly.type
_entity_poly.pdbx_seq_one_letter_code
_entity_poly.pdbx_strand_id
1 'polypeptide(L)'
;AAAVPNLQTVTLTSVWNFRDVAGNDNGLSLGNGQYMARGVVYRSGKLASLSSSEAKVLSGLGITDVFDLRSPSVAERTPDEAIDGATNHLVNLFAGDSASGGDKNTVEGAQEHMRAIYRQFVASEAQRDTLAVLLEDIAVADGPVLVHCTAGKDRTGWVAAMLQYIAGATDKAVMAEYLASNDYRAEL
;
A
#
# COMPACT_ATOMS: atom_id res chain seq x y z
N ALA A 1 -13.99 -14.46 -20.77
CA ALA A 1 -13.64 -13.64 -19.61
C ALA A 1 -14.89 -13.49 -18.77
N ALA A 2 -14.88 -13.96 -17.52
CA ALA A 2 -15.97 -13.69 -16.58
C ALA A 2 -16.02 -12.18 -16.35
N ALA A 3 -17.22 -11.59 -16.39
CA ALA A 3 -17.40 -10.19 -16.05
C ALA A 3 -16.95 -10.00 -14.59
N VAL A 4 -15.95 -9.17 -14.37
CA VAL A 4 -15.56 -8.75 -13.03
C VAL A 4 -16.79 -8.07 -12.40
N PRO A 5 -17.26 -8.49 -11.21
CA PRO A 5 -18.35 -7.81 -10.55
C PRO A 5 -18.04 -6.32 -10.48
N ASN A 6 -19.05 -5.48 -10.66
CA ASN A 6 -18.92 -4.03 -10.51
C ASN A 6 -18.58 -3.75 -9.04
N LEU A 7 -17.28 -3.80 -8.71
CA LEU A 7 -16.78 -3.53 -7.37
C LEU A 7 -17.04 -2.06 -7.08
N GLN A 8 -18.00 -1.80 -6.19
CA GLN A 8 -18.22 -0.44 -5.70
C GLN A 8 -16.94 0.07 -5.05
N THR A 9 -16.63 1.34 -5.28
CA THR A 9 -15.53 2.01 -4.58
C THR A 9 -15.90 2.08 -3.10
N VAL A 10 -15.13 1.37 -2.27
CA VAL A 10 -15.29 1.41 -0.82
C VAL A 10 -14.53 2.61 -0.29
N THR A 11 -15.22 3.46 0.46
CA THR A 11 -14.61 4.59 1.18
C THR A 11 -14.64 4.29 2.67
N LEU A 12 -13.51 4.43 3.34
CA LEU A 12 -13.39 4.33 4.80
C LEU A 12 -13.16 5.72 5.38
N THR A 13 -13.72 5.97 6.55
CA THR A 13 -13.58 7.23 7.28
C THR A 13 -12.64 7.12 8.47
N SER A 14 -12.46 5.94 9.03
CA SER A 14 -11.57 5.69 10.17
C SER A 14 -10.15 5.31 9.75
N VAL A 15 -9.94 4.94 8.49
CA VAL A 15 -8.64 4.55 7.93
C VAL A 15 -8.29 5.41 6.72
N TRP A 16 -7.17 6.06 6.78
CA TRP A 16 -6.71 6.96 5.73
C TRP A 16 -6.24 6.22 4.48
N ASN A 17 -6.40 6.88 3.34
CA ASN A 17 -5.76 6.48 2.09
C ASN A 17 -6.17 5.07 1.62
N PHE A 18 -7.32 4.56 2.06
CA PHE A 18 -7.83 3.26 1.64
C PHE A 18 -8.34 3.31 0.19
N ARG A 19 -7.89 2.41 -0.64
CA ARG A 19 -8.36 2.18 -2.00
C ARG A 19 -7.81 0.89 -2.61
N ASP A 20 -8.37 0.52 -3.75
CA ASP A 20 -7.83 -0.54 -4.63
C ASP A 20 -6.54 -0.05 -5.31
N VAL A 21 -5.51 -0.88 -5.36
CA VAL A 21 -4.23 -0.59 -6.05
C VAL A 21 -4.43 -0.45 -7.57
N ALA A 22 -5.44 -1.14 -8.12
CA ALA A 22 -5.84 -0.99 -9.52
C ALA A 22 -6.69 0.28 -9.78
N GLY A 23 -6.93 1.13 -8.76
CA GLY A 23 -7.71 2.35 -8.89
C GLY A 23 -9.22 2.10 -8.93
N ASN A 24 -9.96 3.09 -9.45
CA ASN A 24 -11.42 3.09 -9.53
C ASN A 24 -11.93 2.62 -10.90
N ASP A 25 -13.23 2.63 -11.10
CA ASP A 25 -13.94 2.34 -12.35
C ASP A 25 -13.55 0.98 -12.96
N ASN A 26 -12.96 0.99 -14.12
CA ASN A 26 -12.54 -0.23 -14.84
C ASN A 26 -11.17 -0.77 -14.41
N GLY A 27 -10.49 -0.09 -13.51
CA GLY A 27 -9.11 -0.37 -13.13
C GLY A 27 -8.09 0.52 -13.86
N LEU A 28 -6.85 0.42 -13.44
CA LEU A 28 -5.73 1.19 -13.99
C LEU A 28 -5.43 0.73 -15.43
N SER A 29 -5.31 1.68 -16.36
CA SER A 29 -5.00 1.40 -17.77
C SER A 29 -3.59 0.85 -17.93
N LEU A 30 -3.47 -0.26 -18.64
CA LEU A 30 -2.23 -0.92 -19.03
C LEU A 30 -1.79 -0.48 -20.42
N GLY A 31 -0.48 -0.57 -20.70
CA GLY A 31 0.10 -0.14 -21.98
C GLY A 31 -0.40 -0.91 -23.21
N ASN A 32 -1.04 -2.06 -23.01
CA ASN A 32 -1.57 -2.92 -24.08
C ASN A 32 -3.08 -2.72 -24.33
N GLY A 33 -3.70 -1.69 -23.77
CA GLY A 33 -5.13 -1.41 -23.89
C GLY A 33 -6.02 -2.25 -22.96
N GLN A 34 -5.43 -3.03 -22.06
CA GLN A 34 -6.14 -3.74 -21.00
C GLN A 34 -6.20 -2.90 -19.72
N TYR A 35 -6.84 -3.43 -18.69
CA TYR A 35 -6.94 -2.82 -17.37
C TYR A 35 -6.45 -3.77 -16.29
N MET A 36 -5.79 -3.23 -15.27
CA MET A 36 -5.39 -3.99 -14.08
C MET A 36 -6.64 -4.48 -13.34
N ALA A 37 -6.64 -5.74 -12.96
CA ALA A 37 -7.76 -6.34 -12.25
C ALA A 37 -7.96 -5.67 -10.88
N ARG A 38 -9.20 -5.29 -10.57
CA ARG A 38 -9.61 -4.75 -9.29
C ARG A 38 -9.97 -5.86 -8.30
N GLY A 39 -9.97 -5.51 -7.00
CA GLY A 39 -10.37 -6.44 -5.95
C GLY A 39 -9.31 -7.49 -5.62
N VAL A 40 -8.06 -7.27 -6.02
CA VAL A 40 -6.93 -8.19 -5.76
C VAL A 40 -6.01 -7.64 -4.69
N VAL A 41 -5.61 -6.39 -4.82
CA VAL A 41 -4.74 -5.73 -3.84
C VAL A 41 -5.34 -4.38 -3.44
N TYR A 42 -5.52 -4.20 -2.15
CA TYR A 42 -5.92 -2.94 -1.54
C TYR A 42 -4.74 -2.29 -0.84
N ARG A 43 -4.81 -0.97 -0.67
CA ARG A 43 -3.82 -0.20 0.07
C ARG A 43 -4.47 0.73 1.07
N SER A 44 -3.78 1.03 2.20
CA SER A 44 -4.28 1.97 3.20
C SER A 44 -3.15 2.57 4.05
N GLY A 45 -3.51 3.50 4.94
CA GLY A 45 -2.77 3.82 6.14
C GLY A 45 -2.94 2.74 7.21
N LYS A 46 -2.36 2.95 8.40
CA LYS A 46 -2.44 2.01 9.54
C LYS A 46 -3.90 1.73 9.92
N LEU A 47 -4.17 0.52 10.36
CA LEU A 47 -5.50 0.09 10.77
C LEU A 47 -5.80 0.32 12.27
N ALA A 48 -4.91 0.98 12.99
CA ALA A 48 -5.04 1.20 14.44
C ALA A 48 -6.29 2.00 14.88
N SER A 49 -6.97 2.64 13.94
CA SER A 49 -8.22 3.37 14.21
C SER A 49 -9.41 2.77 13.47
N LEU A 50 -9.25 1.58 12.89
CA LEU A 50 -10.31 0.91 12.12
C LEU A 50 -11.54 0.68 13.00
N SER A 51 -12.68 1.22 12.58
CA SER A 51 -13.94 1.01 13.29
C SER A 51 -14.46 -0.42 13.06
N SER A 52 -15.19 -0.95 14.04
CA SER A 52 -15.78 -2.31 13.92
C SER A 52 -16.76 -2.44 12.74
N SER A 53 -17.42 -1.36 12.33
CA SER A 53 -18.28 -1.35 11.15
C SER A 53 -17.48 -1.43 9.85
N GLU A 54 -16.35 -0.72 9.77
CA GLU A 54 -15.47 -0.74 8.60
C GLU A 54 -14.64 -2.03 8.54
N ALA A 55 -14.25 -2.62 9.69
CA ALA A 55 -13.66 -3.96 9.73
C ALA A 55 -14.55 -5.01 9.07
N LYS A 56 -15.88 -4.94 9.30
CA LYS A 56 -16.85 -5.81 8.61
C LYS A 56 -16.93 -5.55 7.11
N VAL A 57 -16.79 -4.29 6.68
CA VAL A 57 -16.72 -3.95 5.25
C VAL A 57 -15.48 -4.59 4.62
N LEU A 58 -14.31 -4.47 5.27
CA LEU A 58 -13.07 -5.08 4.78
C LEU A 58 -13.12 -6.60 4.77
N SER A 59 -13.69 -7.22 5.80
CA SER A 59 -13.95 -8.66 5.81
C SER A 59 -14.88 -9.08 4.66
N GLY A 60 -15.89 -8.27 4.35
CA GLY A 60 -16.80 -8.46 3.21
C GLY A 60 -16.13 -8.37 1.84
N LEU A 61 -14.96 -7.73 1.74
CA LEU A 61 -14.12 -7.75 0.53
C LEU A 61 -13.36 -9.06 0.35
N GLY A 62 -13.39 -9.95 1.35
CA GLY A 62 -12.72 -11.24 1.33
C GLY A 62 -11.22 -11.16 1.51
N ILE A 63 -10.70 -10.09 2.15
CA ILE A 63 -9.26 -9.93 2.42
C ILE A 63 -8.77 -11.09 3.26
N THR A 64 -7.77 -11.83 2.75
CA THR A 64 -7.16 -13.00 3.42
C THR A 64 -5.88 -12.65 4.16
N ASP A 65 -5.16 -11.64 3.69
CA ASP A 65 -3.85 -11.27 4.23
C ASP A 65 -3.69 -9.75 4.33
N VAL A 66 -3.11 -9.29 5.44
CA VAL A 66 -2.75 -7.89 5.68
C VAL A 66 -1.24 -7.81 5.86
N PHE A 67 -0.57 -7.06 5.00
CA PHE A 67 0.87 -6.84 5.04
C PHE A 67 1.18 -5.47 5.65
N ASP A 68 1.64 -5.45 6.90
CA ASP A 68 2.08 -4.25 7.61
C ASP A 68 3.55 -3.95 7.34
N LEU A 69 3.82 -2.88 6.62
CA LEU A 69 5.18 -2.46 6.23
C LEU A 69 5.89 -1.61 7.30
N ARG A 70 5.32 -1.46 8.47
CA ARG A 70 5.91 -0.68 9.58
C ARG A 70 7.04 -1.45 10.25
N SER A 71 7.90 -0.73 10.97
CA SER A 71 8.87 -1.37 11.86
C SER A 71 8.15 -1.98 13.08
N PRO A 72 8.71 -3.04 13.71
CA PRO A 72 8.13 -3.67 14.89
C PRO A 72 7.79 -2.66 16.00
N SER A 73 8.70 -1.76 16.30
CA SER A 73 8.50 -0.75 17.35
C SER A 73 7.37 0.25 17.05
N VAL A 74 7.04 0.47 15.78
CA VAL A 74 5.90 1.32 15.40
C VAL A 74 4.59 0.53 15.47
N ALA A 75 4.60 -0.72 15.00
CA ALA A 75 3.44 -1.60 15.07
C ALA A 75 3.01 -1.88 16.53
N GLU A 76 3.97 -2.13 17.43
CA GLU A 76 3.70 -2.32 18.85
C GLU A 76 3.08 -1.11 19.53
N ARG A 77 3.52 0.12 19.18
CA ARG A 77 2.96 1.35 19.78
C ARG A 77 1.56 1.69 19.28
N THR A 78 1.22 1.27 18.10
CA THR A 78 -0.08 1.51 17.47
C THR A 78 -0.54 0.24 16.74
N PRO A 79 -0.93 -0.82 17.50
CA PRO A 79 -1.36 -2.07 16.90
C PRO A 79 -2.57 -1.86 15.99
N ASP A 80 -2.67 -2.67 14.96
CA ASP A 80 -3.81 -2.65 14.06
C ASP A 80 -5.01 -3.39 14.67
N GLU A 81 -6.19 -2.91 14.36
CA GLU A 81 -7.42 -3.64 14.60
C GLU A 81 -7.52 -4.80 13.60
N ALA A 82 -8.07 -5.92 14.06
CA ALA A 82 -8.19 -7.13 13.25
C ALA A 82 -9.30 -7.01 12.20
N ILE A 83 -9.07 -7.64 11.05
CA ILE A 83 -10.08 -7.91 10.03
C ILE A 83 -10.43 -9.40 10.13
N ASP A 84 -11.71 -9.72 10.37
CA ASP A 84 -12.16 -11.11 10.48
C ASP A 84 -11.85 -11.89 9.20
N GLY A 85 -11.17 -13.02 9.35
CA GLY A 85 -10.77 -13.88 8.24
C GLY A 85 -9.42 -13.54 7.62
N ALA A 86 -8.77 -12.45 8.04
CA ALA A 86 -7.46 -12.05 7.52
C ALA A 86 -6.32 -12.42 8.48
N THR A 87 -5.18 -12.80 7.93
CA THR A 87 -3.92 -13.02 8.65
C THR A 87 -3.05 -11.78 8.55
N ASN A 88 -2.52 -11.29 9.68
CA ASN A 88 -1.61 -10.14 9.69
C ASN A 88 -0.15 -10.59 9.60
N HIS A 89 0.59 -10.00 8.67
CA HIS A 89 2.02 -10.21 8.43
C HIS A 89 2.79 -8.90 8.66
N LEU A 90 3.74 -8.90 9.60
CA LEU A 90 4.62 -7.75 9.80
C LEU A 90 5.83 -7.87 8.87
N VAL A 91 5.89 -7.01 7.84
CA VAL A 91 6.91 -7.00 6.80
C VAL A 91 7.77 -5.75 6.90
N ASN A 92 8.60 -5.59 7.87
CA ASN A 92 9.43 -4.39 8.05
C ASN A 92 10.23 -4.00 6.79
N LEU A 93 9.62 -3.26 5.86
CA LEU A 93 10.24 -2.88 4.58
C LEU A 93 11.49 -1.99 4.76
N PHE A 94 11.69 -1.40 5.94
CA PHE A 94 12.91 -0.67 6.31
C PHE A 94 13.91 -1.52 7.14
N ALA A 95 13.82 -2.84 7.09
CA ALA A 95 14.85 -3.69 7.69
C ALA A 95 16.20 -3.38 7.03
N GLY A 96 17.19 -3.03 7.82
CA GLY A 96 18.52 -2.65 7.35
C GLY A 96 18.88 -1.21 7.69
N ASP A 97 19.64 -0.55 6.84
CA ASP A 97 20.23 0.75 7.09
C ASP A 97 19.19 1.88 7.23
N SER A 98 19.36 2.70 8.26
CA SER A 98 18.60 3.92 8.41
C SER A 98 19.04 4.95 7.37
N ALA A 99 18.11 5.51 6.60
CA ALA A 99 18.40 6.61 5.72
C ALA A 99 18.97 7.79 6.53
N SER A 100 20.18 8.21 6.19
CA SER A 100 20.78 9.42 6.72
C SER A 100 20.70 10.52 5.66
N GLY A 101 20.23 11.69 6.03
CA GLY A 101 20.19 12.85 5.13
C GLY A 101 19.41 14.00 5.74
N GLY A 102 19.89 15.21 5.52
CA GLY A 102 19.26 16.49 5.82
C GLY A 102 18.87 16.74 7.28
N ASP A 103 18.83 18.01 7.66
CA ASP A 103 18.24 18.42 8.95
C ASP A 103 16.70 18.42 8.83
N LYS A 104 16.04 17.49 9.51
CA LYS A 104 14.58 17.34 9.48
C LYS A 104 13.80 18.55 10.04
N ASN A 105 14.48 19.48 10.70
CA ASN A 105 13.88 20.71 11.22
C ASN A 105 13.78 21.82 10.17
N THR A 106 14.34 21.62 8.97
CA THR A 106 14.22 22.53 7.82
C THR A 106 13.45 21.85 6.68
N VAL A 107 12.78 22.63 5.85
CA VAL A 107 12.03 22.11 4.69
C VAL A 107 12.95 21.38 3.73
N GLU A 108 14.08 22.00 3.39
CA GLU A 108 15.09 21.43 2.48
C GLU A 108 15.69 20.14 3.04
N GLY A 109 16.03 20.14 4.31
CA GLY A 109 16.60 18.96 4.97
C GLY A 109 15.58 17.82 5.12
N ALA A 110 14.32 18.13 5.40
CA ALA A 110 13.23 17.13 5.42
C ALA A 110 13.03 16.52 4.02
N GLN A 111 13.06 17.34 2.97
CA GLN A 111 12.99 16.85 1.58
C GLN A 111 14.17 15.94 1.22
N GLU A 112 15.41 16.35 1.58
CA GLU A 112 16.59 15.52 1.32
C GLU A 112 16.56 14.20 2.11
N HIS A 113 16.08 14.22 3.35
CA HIS A 113 15.87 13.02 4.12
C HIS A 113 14.88 12.05 3.42
N MET A 114 13.76 12.58 2.91
CA MET A 114 12.81 11.77 2.15
C MET A 114 13.41 11.23 0.85
N ARG A 115 14.18 12.04 0.11
CA ARG A 115 14.90 11.56 -1.08
C ARG A 115 15.88 10.44 -0.75
N ALA A 116 16.59 10.53 0.38
CA ALA A 116 17.48 9.48 0.84
C ALA A 116 16.72 8.17 1.14
N ILE A 117 15.56 8.25 1.79
CA ILE A 117 14.68 7.10 2.01
C ILE A 117 14.28 6.46 0.68
N TYR A 118 13.81 7.23 -0.30
CA TYR A 118 13.40 6.68 -1.59
C TYR A 118 14.55 6.07 -2.38
N ARG A 119 15.77 6.64 -2.30
CA ARG A 119 16.95 6.01 -2.89
C ARG A 119 17.25 4.65 -2.27
N GLN A 120 17.03 4.47 -0.98
CA GLN A 120 17.25 3.18 -0.30
C GLN A 120 16.30 2.09 -0.78
N PHE A 121 15.06 2.39 -1.16
CA PHE A 121 14.14 1.40 -1.74
C PHE A 121 14.75 0.70 -2.97
N VAL A 122 15.62 1.39 -3.70
CA VAL A 122 16.29 0.87 -4.89
C VAL A 122 17.71 0.39 -4.59
N ALA A 123 18.47 1.12 -3.76
CA ALA A 123 19.89 0.89 -3.55
C ALA A 123 20.18 -0.18 -2.49
N SER A 124 19.35 -0.32 -1.44
CA SER A 124 19.56 -1.29 -0.37
C SER A 124 19.17 -2.70 -0.84
N GLU A 125 20.12 -3.63 -0.79
CA GLU A 125 19.90 -5.05 -1.11
C GLU A 125 18.85 -5.65 -0.17
N ALA A 126 18.97 -5.43 1.14
CA ALA A 126 18.02 -5.94 2.13
C ALA A 126 16.58 -5.47 1.89
N GLN A 127 16.38 -4.21 1.44
CA GLN A 127 15.06 -3.71 1.13
C GLN A 127 14.50 -4.30 -0.18
N ARG A 128 15.35 -4.53 -1.18
CA ARG A 128 14.94 -5.21 -2.41
C ARG A 128 14.54 -6.65 -2.15
N ASP A 129 15.32 -7.37 -1.32
CA ASP A 129 15.03 -8.76 -0.95
C ASP A 129 13.72 -8.86 -0.17
N THR A 130 13.50 -7.96 0.79
CA THR A 130 12.23 -7.88 1.53
C THR A 130 11.05 -7.59 0.59
N LEU A 131 11.24 -6.68 -0.37
CA LEU A 131 10.22 -6.38 -1.37
C LEU A 131 9.93 -7.59 -2.27
N ALA A 132 10.96 -8.32 -2.70
CA ALA A 132 10.80 -9.50 -3.56
C ALA A 132 9.96 -10.58 -2.85
N VAL A 133 10.30 -10.90 -1.60
CA VAL A 133 9.51 -11.85 -0.78
C VAL A 133 8.07 -11.38 -0.62
N LEU A 134 7.85 -10.10 -0.30
CA LEU A 134 6.50 -9.54 -0.19
C LEU A 134 5.70 -9.69 -1.49
N LEU A 135 6.31 -9.43 -2.64
CA LEU A 135 5.63 -9.56 -3.94
C LEU A 135 5.30 -11.02 -4.26
N GLU A 136 6.16 -11.97 -3.87
CA GLU A 136 5.91 -13.40 -3.98
C GLU A 136 4.75 -13.82 -3.07
N ASP A 137 4.74 -13.39 -1.81
CA ASP A 137 3.66 -13.67 -0.85
C ASP A 137 2.30 -13.14 -1.35
N ILE A 138 2.28 -11.91 -1.91
CA ILE A 138 1.08 -11.33 -2.53
C ILE A 138 0.62 -12.18 -3.73
N ALA A 139 1.56 -12.68 -4.53
CA ALA A 139 1.22 -13.44 -5.75
C ALA A 139 0.64 -14.83 -5.46
N VAL A 140 0.93 -15.41 -4.29
CA VAL A 140 0.44 -16.74 -3.90
C VAL A 140 -0.68 -16.69 -2.85
N ALA A 141 -1.14 -15.50 -2.46
CA ALA A 141 -2.24 -15.35 -1.51
C ALA A 141 -3.53 -15.99 -2.02
N ASP A 142 -4.30 -16.62 -1.13
CA ASP A 142 -5.53 -17.34 -1.46
C ASP A 142 -6.71 -16.41 -1.84
N GLY A 143 -6.60 -15.12 -1.53
CA GLY A 143 -7.63 -14.11 -1.79
C GLY A 143 -7.07 -12.69 -1.89
N PRO A 144 -7.95 -11.68 -1.87
CA PRO A 144 -7.52 -10.29 -1.86
C PRO A 144 -6.63 -9.96 -0.67
N VAL A 145 -5.65 -9.09 -0.87
CA VAL A 145 -4.72 -8.67 0.17
C VAL A 145 -4.80 -7.16 0.45
N LEU A 146 -4.43 -6.75 1.65
CA LEU A 146 -4.29 -5.35 2.03
C LEU A 146 -2.83 -5.05 2.39
N VAL A 147 -2.24 -4.05 1.77
CA VAL A 147 -0.89 -3.57 2.06
C VAL A 147 -0.96 -2.20 2.71
N HIS A 148 -0.32 -2.00 3.86
CA HIS A 148 -0.32 -0.71 4.53
C HIS A 148 1.01 -0.38 5.21
N CYS A 149 1.16 0.90 5.56
CA CYS A 149 2.20 1.38 6.45
C CYS A 149 1.58 2.38 7.46
N THR A 150 2.29 3.40 7.90
CA THR A 150 1.70 4.41 8.81
C THR A 150 0.70 5.31 8.07
N ALA A 151 1.09 5.92 6.96
CA ALA A 151 0.28 6.88 6.20
C ALA A 151 -0.30 6.30 4.91
N GLY A 152 0.08 5.07 4.54
CA GLY A 152 -0.33 4.46 3.27
C GLY A 152 0.22 5.16 2.02
N LYS A 153 1.24 6.02 2.17
CA LYS A 153 1.78 6.89 1.11
C LYS A 153 3.09 6.37 0.55
N ASP A 154 4.15 6.34 1.34
CA ASP A 154 5.52 6.14 0.87
C ASP A 154 5.85 4.66 0.64
N ARG A 155 6.00 3.86 1.69
CA ARG A 155 6.27 2.40 1.60
C ARG A 155 5.18 1.67 0.83
N THR A 156 3.93 1.92 1.21
CA THR A 156 2.75 1.37 0.53
C THR A 156 2.67 1.82 -0.92
N GLY A 157 2.97 3.11 -1.19
CA GLY A 157 3.00 3.65 -2.55
C GLY A 157 4.09 3.02 -3.41
N TRP A 158 5.25 2.71 -2.83
CA TRP A 158 6.32 2.00 -3.52
C TRP A 158 5.89 0.58 -3.91
N VAL A 159 5.33 -0.20 -2.98
CA VAL A 159 4.81 -1.54 -3.27
C VAL A 159 3.71 -1.49 -4.33
N ALA A 160 2.74 -0.58 -4.20
CA ALA A 160 1.67 -0.41 -5.19
C ALA A 160 2.23 -0.09 -6.58
N ALA A 161 3.20 0.83 -6.68
CA ALA A 161 3.83 1.17 -7.95
C ALA A 161 4.54 -0.04 -8.59
N MET A 162 5.24 -0.87 -7.80
CA MET A 162 5.89 -2.09 -8.31
C MET A 162 4.86 -3.07 -8.86
N LEU A 163 3.76 -3.32 -8.14
CA LEU A 163 2.67 -4.18 -8.61
C LEU A 163 2.04 -3.65 -9.91
N GLN A 164 1.85 -2.35 -10.01
CA GLN A 164 1.30 -1.70 -11.20
C GLN A 164 2.26 -1.83 -12.39
N TYR A 165 3.57 -1.64 -12.21
CA TYR A 165 4.57 -1.85 -13.26
C TYR A 165 4.65 -3.30 -13.69
N ILE A 166 4.61 -4.26 -12.77
CA ILE A 166 4.58 -5.70 -13.08
C ILE A 166 3.33 -6.04 -13.91
N ALA A 167 2.19 -5.41 -13.60
CA ALA A 167 0.96 -5.57 -14.38
C ALA A 167 1.02 -4.92 -15.78
N GLY A 168 2.02 -4.08 -16.05
CA GLY A 168 2.19 -3.38 -17.33
C GLY A 168 1.54 -2.00 -17.40
N ALA A 169 1.30 -1.36 -16.25
CA ALA A 169 0.79 0.00 -16.21
C ALA A 169 1.83 1.01 -16.76
N THR A 170 1.33 2.09 -17.38
CA THR A 170 2.19 3.16 -17.89
C THR A 170 2.70 4.06 -16.78
N ASP A 171 3.86 4.70 -16.96
CA ASP A 171 4.41 5.69 -16.00
C ASP A 171 3.38 6.74 -15.61
N LYS A 172 2.60 7.21 -16.58
CA LYS A 172 1.54 8.21 -16.35
C LYS A 172 0.47 7.69 -15.39
N ALA A 173 0.04 6.44 -15.58
CA ALA A 173 -0.99 5.83 -14.75
C ALA A 173 -0.47 5.57 -13.32
N VAL A 174 0.74 5.02 -13.19
CA VAL A 174 1.39 4.77 -11.89
C VAL A 174 1.60 6.07 -11.13
N MET A 175 2.10 7.12 -11.80
CA MET A 175 2.31 8.42 -11.17
C MET A 175 1.00 9.07 -10.72
N ALA A 176 -0.05 8.99 -11.52
CA ALA A 176 -1.36 9.52 -11.18
C ALA A 176 -1.94 8.83 -9.93
N GLU A 177 -1.86 7.49 -9.85
CA GLU A 177 -2.31 6.72 -8.68
C GLU A 177 -1.47 7.03 -7.45
N TYR A 178 -0.15 7.13 -7.59
CA TYR A 178 0.73 7.50 -6.48
C TYR A 178 0.37 8.88 -5.90
N LEU A 179 0.17 9.88 -6.76
CA LEU A 179 -0.16 11.26 -6.35
C LEU A 179 -1.58 11.39 -5.80
N ALA A 180 -2.51 10.50 -6.14
CA ALA A 180 -3.85 10.46 -5.56
C ALA A 180 -3.83 10.35 -4.02
N SER A 181 -2.73 9.86 -3.43
CA SER A 181 -2.54 9.88 -1.97
C SER A 181 -2.64 11.28 -1.35
N ASN A 182 -2.45 12.35 -2.12
CA ASN A 182 -2.62 13.72 -1.63
C ASN A 182 -4.11 14.03 -1.41
N ASP A 183 -4.97 13.58 -2.32
CA ASP A 183 -6.41 13.81 -2.26
C ASP A 183 -7.05 12.94 -1.17
N TYR A 184 -6.72 11.64 -1.12
CA TYR A 184 -7.20 10.69 -0.09
C TYR A 184 -6.76 11.01 1.35
N ARG A 185 -5.88 11.98 1.55
CA ARG A 185 -5.45 12.46 2.87
C ARG A 185 -5.93 13.87 3.20
N ALA A 186 -6.42 14.61 2.21
CA ALA A 186 -6.91 15.97 2.41
C ALA A 186 -8.33 16.02 3.00
N GLU A 187 -9.06 14.92 2.97
CA GLU A 187 -10.45 14.83 3.41
C GLU A 187 -10.62 14.53 4.92
N LEU A 188 -9.53 14.56 5.68
CA LEU A 188 -9.48 14.34 7.12
C LEU A 188 -8.75 15.50 7.82
#